data_2386e13f144717ef55985556bd7ded3e
#
_entry.id   2386e13f144717ef55985556bd7ded3e
#
_cell.length_a   1.000
_cell.length_b   1.000
_cell.length_c   1.000
_cell.angle_alpha   90.00
_cell.angle_beta   90.00
_cell.angle_gamma   90.00
#
_symmetry.space_group_name_H-M   'P 1'
#
loop_
_entity.id
_entity.type
_entity.pdbx_description
1 polymer ?
#
loop_
_entity_poly.entity_id
_entity_poly.type
_entity_poly.pdbx_seq_one_letter_code
_entity_poly.pdbx_strand_id
1 'polypeptide(L)' 'MKTVSGKKLCGILQAKGWRSIRVHGSHHIFTKEDRDERICVPVHGNSDLKIGLQKAIMKIADIKDDDIY' A
#
# COMPACT_ATOMS: atom_id res chain seq x y z
N MET A 1 -12.42 5.28 -9.34
CA MET A 1 -11.11 4.69 -8.96
C MET A 1 -11.21 3.19 -8.95
N LYS A 2 -10.22 2.52 -9.50
CA LYS A 2 -10.13 1.07 -9.50
C LYS A 2 -9.54 0.59 -8.16
N THR A 3 -10.16 -0.41 -7.53
CA THR A 3 -9.59 -1.03 -6.35
C THR A 3 -8.59 -2.11 -6.77
N VAL A 4 -7.60 -2.35 -5.93
CA VAL A 4 -6.58 -3.37 -6.16
C VAL A 4 -6.43 -4.21 -4.89
N SER A 5 -5.82 -5.38 -5.04
CA SER A 5 -5.54 -6.22 -3.88
C SER A 5 -4.45 -5.57 -3.01
N GLY A 6 -4.44 -5.94 -1.75
CA GLY A 6 -3.37 -5.51 -0.86
C GLY A 6 -2.00 -5.93 -1.39
N LYS A 7 -1.92 -7.14 -1.93
CA LYS A 7 -0.67 -7.64 -2.51
C LYS A 7 -0.18 -6.76 -3.65
N LYS A 8 -1.08 -6.35 -4.54
CA LYS A 8 -0.70 -5.47 -5.65
C LYS A 8 -0.24 -4.11 -5.14
N LEU A 9 -0.96 -3.56 -4.15
CA LEU A 9 -0.57 -2.27 -3.60
C LEU A 9 0.79 -2.33 -2.92
N CYS A 10 1.12 -3.44 -2.26
CA CYS A 10 2.46 -3.63 -1.69
C CYS A 10 3.54 -3.52 -2.78
N GLY A 11 3.31 -4.13 -3.93
CA GLY A 11 4.24 -4.03 -5.05
C GLY A 11 4.40 -2.61 -5.56
N ILE A 12 3.30 -1.87 -5.65
CA ILE A 12 3.33 -0.46 -6.07
C ILE A 12 4.11 0.37 -5.06
N LEU A 13 3.88 0.15 -3.76
CA LEU A 13 4.62 0.86 -2.72
C LEU A 13 6.12 0.61 -2.84
N GLN A 14 6.52 -0.63 -3.06
CA GLN A 14 7.92 -0.97 -3.22
C GLN A 14 8.53 -0.27 -4.44
N ALA A 15 7.79 -0.21 -5.53
CA ALA A 15 8.24 0.50 -6.73
C ALA A 15 8.42 2.00 -6.49
N LYS A 16 7.68 2.55 -5.51
CA LYS A 16 7.77 3.97 -5.13
C LYS A 16 8.83 4.22 -4.05
N GLY A 17 9.57 3.21 -3.65
CA GLY A 17 10.63 3.37 -2.67
C GLY A 17 10.25 3.04 -1.23
N TRP A 18 9.02 2.60 -0.99
CA TRP A 18 8.62 2.17 0.33
C TRP A 18 9.17 0.78 0.61
N ARG A 19 9.62 0.55 1.83
CA ARG A 19 10.20 -0.75 2.22
C ARG A 19 9.30 -1.43 3.23
N SER A 20 9.08 -2.73 3.02
CA SER A 20 8.40 -3.57 3.99
C SER A 20 9.37 -3.84 5.14
N ILE A 21 9.05 -3.31 6.31
CA ILE A 21 9.90 -3.50 7.49
C ILE A 21 9.37 -4.57 8.43
N ARG A 22 8.12 -4.95 8.27
CA ARG A 22 7.50 -5.91 9.17
C ARG A 22 6.26 -6.50 8.54
N VAL A 23 6.09 -7.79 8.73
CA VAL A 23 4.85 -8.49 8.39
C VAL A 23 4.34 -9.13 9.67
N HIS A 24 3.13 -8.77 10.07
CA HIS A 24 2.48 -9.32 11.25
C HIS A 24 1.13 -9.88 10.84
N GLY A 25 1.06 -11.20 10.66
CA GLY A 25 -0.12 -11.85 10.10
C GLY A 25 -0.40 -11.32 8.70
N SER A 26 -1.58 -10.78 8.47
CA SER A 26 -1.95 -10.20 7.18
C SER A 26 -1.52 -8.75 7.02
N HIS A 27 -0.94 -8.14 8.06
CA HIS A 27 -0.58 -6.73 8.05
C HIS A 27 0.86 -6.54 7.61
N HIS A 28 1.06 -5.87 6.48
CA HIS A 28 2.37 -5.55 5.95
C HIS A 28 2.65 -4.08 6.22
N ILE A 29 3.73 -3.79 6.94
CA ILE A 29 4.05 -2.43 7.37
C ILE A 29 5.22 -1.90 6.56
N PHE A 30 5.03 -0.70 6.00
CA PHE A 30 5.99 -0.07 5.13
C PHE A 30 6.47 1.26 5.70
N THR A 31 7.74 1.56 5.46
CA THR A 31 8.32 2.87 5.73
C THR A 31 9.09 3.33 4.51
N LYS A 32 9.35 4.62 4.47
CA LYS A 32 10.15 5.21 3.40
C LYS A 32 11.13 6.20 4.02
N GLU A 33 12.33 6.21 3.48
CA GLU A 33 13.33 7.18 3.89
C GLU A 33 12.78 8.58 3.64
N ASP A 34 13.04 9.50 4.54
CA ASP A 34 12.54 10.88 4.52
C ASP A 34 11.04 11.02 4.85
N ARG A 35 10.39 9.94 5.26
CA ARG A 35 8.98 10.00 5.63
C ARG A 35 8.81 9.44 7.02
N ASP A 36 8.01 10.13 7.84
CA ASP A 36 7.70 9.68 9.20
C ASP A 36 6.52 8.72 9.22
N GLU A 37 5.71 8.74 8.17
CA GLU A 37 4.51 7.91 8.13
C GLU A 37 4.86 6.44 7.98
N ARG A 38 4.03 5.61 8.57
CA ARG A 38 4.07 4.18 8.35
C ARG A 38 2.77 3.78 7.68
N ILE A 39 2.87 2.93 6.69
CA ILE A 39 1.71 2.46 5.95
C ILE A 39 1.50 0.99 6.29
N CYS A 40 0.28 0.66 6.73
CA CYS A 40 -0.10 -0.72 6.99
C CYS A 40 -1.06 -1.16 5.90
N VAL A 41 -0.67 -2.20 5.16
CA VAL A 41 -1.49 -2.75 4.09
C VAL A 41 -1.97 -4.13 4.50
N PRO A 42 -3.28 -4.34 4.67
CA PRO A 42 -3.80 -5.68 4.92
C PRO A 42 -3.77 -6.50 3.63
N VAL A 43 -3.24 -7.70 3.72
CA VAL A 43 -3.15 -8.60 2.57
C VAL A 43 -3.93 -9.88 2.90
N HIS A 44 -5.07 -10.05 2.25
CA HIS A 44 -5.95 -11.19 2.44
C HIS A 44 -6.10 -11.91 1.10
N GLY A 45 -5.16 -12.78 0.77
CA GLY A 45 -5.15 -13.46 -0.51
C GLY A 45 -5.17 -12.46 -1.65
N ASN A 46 -6.12 -12.62 -2.55
CA ASN A 46 -6.27 -11.73 -3.71
C ASN A 46 -7.40 -10.73 -3.53
N SER A 47 -7.92 -10.58 -2.32
CA SER A 47 -9.02 -9.66 -2.06
C SER A 47 -8.61 -8.22 -2.25
N ASP A 48 -9.48 -7.44 -2.88
CA ASP A 48 -9.25 -6.00 -3.06
C ASP A 48 -9.37 -5.27 -1.73
N LEU A 49 -8.61 -4.19 -1.62
CA LEU A 49 -8.73 -3.29 -0.49
C LEU A 49 -10.05 -2.54 -0.55
N LYS A 50 -10.55 -2.16 0.62
CA LYS A 50 -11.69 -1.25 0.67
C LYS A 50 -11.26 0.10 0.12
N ILE A 51 -12.14 0.73 -0.65
CA ILE A 51 -11.80 1.95 -1.37
C ILE A 51 -11.31 3.09 -0.46
N GLY A 52 -11.90 3.24 0.71
CA GLY A 52 -11.48 4.27 1.65
C GLY A 52 -10.07 4.08 2.14
N LEU A 53 -9.71 2.83 2.47
CA LEU A 53 -8.36 2.51 2.90
C LEU A 53 -7.35 2.70 1.76
N GLN A 54 -7.71 2.24 0.56
CA GLN A 54 -6.85 2.41 -0.61
C GLN A 54 -6.56 3.89 -0.88
N LYS A 55 -7.59 4.72 -0.84
CA LYS A 55 -7.43 6.17 -1.04
C LYS A 55 -6.51 6.79 0.00
N ALA A 56 -6.67 6.40 1.27
CA ALA A 56 -5.83 6.92 2.34
C ALA A 56 -4.37 6.56 2.12
N ILE A 57 -4.10 5.30 1.77
CA ILE A 57 -2.73 4.85 1.50
C ILE A 57 -2.14 5.58 0.30
N MET A 58 -2.90 5.70 -0.77
CA MET A 58 -2.45 6.38 -1.98
C MET A 58 -2.09 7.83 -1.71
N LYS A 59 -2.87 8.49 -0.86
CA LYS A 59 -2.61 9.88 -0.50
C LYS A 59 -1.28 10.01 0.26
N ILE A 60 -1.06 9.14 1.25
CA ILE A 60 0.18 9.16 2.02
C ILE A 60 1.39 8.87 1.13
N ALA A 61 1.27 7.89 0.26
CA ALA A 61 2.37 7.41 -0.57
C ALA A 61 2.52 8.18 -1.89
N ASP A 62 1.65 9.16 -2.14
CA ASP A 62 1.63 9.94 -3.38
C ASP A 62 1.49 9.03 -4.61
N ILE A 63 0.63 8.04 -4.49
CA ILE A 63 0.30 7.14 -5.59
C ILE A 63 -0.86 7.73 -6.37
N LYS A 64 -0.71 7.83 -7.68
CA LYS A 64 -1.73 8.37 -8.57
C LYS A 64 -2.53 7.24 -9.23
N ASP A 65 -3.68 7.59 -9.82
CA ASP A 65 -4.49 6.61 -10.52
C ASP A 65 -3.71 5.89 -11.61
N ASP A 66 -2.82 6.60 -12.30
CA ASP A 66 -2.00 6.02 -13.36
C ASP A 66 -1.06 4.93 -12.84
N ASP A 67 -0.69 4.99 -11.57
CA ASP A 67 0.19 3.99 -10.98
C ASP A 67 -0.53 2.66 -10.72
N ILE A 68 -1.86 2.68 -10.73
CA ILE A 68 -2.67 1.51 -10.41
C ILE A 68 -3.07 0.73 -11.68
N TYR A 69 -3.17 1.40 -12.79
CA TYR A 69 -3.62 0.80 -14.05
C TYR A 69 -2.51 0.17 -14.86
#